data_e6f3688b27dd57ec7812bde9cb9fc4cc
#
_entry.id   e6f3688b27dd57ec7812bde9cb9fc4cc
#
_cell.length_a   1.000
_cell.length_b   1.000
_cell.length_c   1.000
_cell.angle_alpha   90.00
_cell.angle_beta   90.00
_cell.angle_gamma   90.00
#
_symmetry.space_group_name_H-M   'P 1'
#
loop_
_entity.id
_entity.type
_entity.pdbx_description
1 polymer ?
#
loop_
_entity_poly.entity_id
_entity_poly.type
_entity_poly.pdbx_seq_one_letter_code
_entity_poly.pdbx_strand_id
1 'polypeptide(L)' 'MLKLYQKDGWEILRQKGSHVMVGKGIDRETIPMHKELKKGLEAALLKHLRESQG' A
#
# COMPACT_ATOMS: atom_id res chain seq x y z
N MET A 1 -5.87 1.07 4.93
CA MET A 1 -4.47 0.92 4.44
C MET A 1 -4.16 1.80 3.23
N LEU A 2 -5.00 1.78 2.21
CA LEU A 2 -4.77 2.59 1.02
C LEU A 2 -4.66 4.09 1.34
N LYS A 3 -5.51 4.59 2.22
CA LYS A 3 -5.48 6.01 2.61
C LYS A 3 -4.14 6.42 3.20
N LEU A 4 -3.52 5.54 3.97
CA LEU A 4 -2.20 5.82 4.56
C LEU A 4 -1.13 5.96 3.48
N TYR A 5 -1.18 5.11 2.47
CA TYR A 5 -0.25 5.18 1.35
C TYR A 5 -0.47 6.45 0.55
N GLN A 6 -1.73 6.79 0.25
CA GLN A 6 -2.04 8.02 -0.49
C GLN A 6 -1.58 9.26 0.26
N LYS A 7 -1.73 9.26 1.59
CA LYS A 7 -1.27 10.37 2.43
C LYS A 7 0.24 10.58 2.35
N ASP A 8 0.98 9.48 2.15
CA ASP A 8 2.43 9.51 2.04
C ASP A 8 2.91 9.85 0.62
N GLY A 9 1.99 10.12 -0.30
CA GLY A 9 2.34 10.51 -1.66
C GLY A 9 2.30 9.40 -2.69
N TRP A 10 1.79 8.23 -2.32
CA TRP A 10 1.65 7.13 -3.26
C TRP A 10 0.48 7.36 -4.21
N GLU A 11 0.67 7.08 -5.48
CA GLU A 11 -0.35 7.22 -6.51
C GLU A 11 -0.93 5.85 -6.87
N ILE A 12 -2.24 5.83 -7.16
CA ILE A 12 -2.87 4.62 -7.65
C ILE A 12 -2.49 4.47 -9.13
N LEU A 13 -1.77 3.39 -9.43
CA LEU A 13 -1.33 3.11 -10.80
C LEU A 13 -2.31 2.22 -11.53
N ARG A 14 -2.87 1.24 -10.82
CA ARG A 14 -3.73 0.24 -11.43
C ARG A 14 -4.55 -0.44 -10.35
N GLN A 15 -5.76 -0.84 -10.73
CA GLN A 15 -6.61 -1.64 -9.85
C GLN A 15 -7.09 -2.86 -10.62
N LYS A 16 -6.94 -4.02 -10.01
CA LYS A 16 -7.41 -5.28 -10.59
C LYS A 16 -8.14 -6.06 -9.52
N GLY A 17 -9.47 -6.19 -9.66
CA GLY A 17 -10.29 -6.84 -8.66
C GLY A 17 -10.15 -6.16 -7.31
N SER A 18 -9.78 -6.91 -6.30
CA SER A 18 -9.60 -6.39 -4.94
C SER A 18 -8.16 -5.95 -4.65
N HIS A 19 -7.30 -5.88 -5.68
CA HIS A 19 -5.91 -5.46 -5.51
C HIS A 19 -5.67 -4.11 -6.17
N VAL A 20 -5.08 -3.19 -5.42
CA VAL A 20 -4.72 -1.86 -5.93
C VAL A 20 -3.20 -1.75 -5.95
N MET A 21 -2.66 -1.42 -7.12
CA MET A 21 -1.23 -1.20 -7.27
C MET A 21 -0.95 0.29 -7.13
N VAL A 22 -0.05 0.64 -6.23
CA VAL A 22 0.35 2.02 -5.99
C VAL A 22 1.85 2.18 -6.26
N GLY A 23 2.24 3.41 -6.57
CA GLY A 23 3.64 3.72 -6.83
C GLY A 23 4.06 5.05 -6.25
N LYS A 24 5.33 5.13 -5.86
CA LYS A 24 5.95 6.34 -5.37
C LYS A 24 7.39 6.35 -5.85
N GLY A 25 7.70 7.20 -6.82
CA GLY A 25 8.99 7.17 -7.47
C GLY A 25 9.22 5.86 -8.19
N ILE A 26 10.27 5.15 -7.82
CA ILE A 26 10.56 3.82 -8.38
C ILE A 26 9.92 2.68 -7.58
N ASP A 27 9.36 3.01 -6.43
CA ASP A 27 8.75 2.01 -5.55
C ASP A 27 7.36 1.62 -6.02
N ARG A 28 7.02 0.36 -5.84
CA ARG A 28 5.71 -0.20 -6.19
C ARG A 28 5.22 -1.09 -5.06
N GLU A 29 3.91 -1.05 -4.81
CA GLU A 29 3.30 -1.89 -3.79
C GLU A 29 1.90 -2.29 -4.23
N THR A 30 1.49 -3.49 -3.85
CA THR A 30 0.13 -3.97 -4.10
C THR A 30 -0.61 -4.05 -2.77
N ILE A 31 -1.75 -3.38 -2.68
CA ILE A 31 -2.55 -3.32 -1.47
C ILE A 31 -3.85 -4.07 -1.70
N PRO A 32 -4.11 -5.15 -0.95
CA PRO A 32 -5.39 -5.84 -1.06
C PRO A 32 -6.49 -5.01 -0.39
N MET A 33 -7.59 -4.84 -1.11
CA MET A 33 -8.73 -4.06 -0.62
C MET A 33 -9.72 -4.96 0.11
N HIS A 34 -9.26 -5.58 1.18
CA HIS A 34 -10.09 -6.39 2.07
C HIS A 34 -10.43 -5.60 3.33
N LYS A 35 -11.62 -5.86 3.88
CA LYS A 35 -12.04 -5.20 5.12
C LYS A 35 -11.12 -5.56 6.28
N GLU A 36 -10.64 -6.79 6.32
CA GLU A 36 -9.75 -7.27 7.35
C GLU A 36 -8.48 -7.81 6.71
N LEU A 37 -7.36 -7.21 7.05
CA LEU A 37 -6.06 -7.70 6.65
C LEU A 37 -5.53 -8.62 7.75
N LYS A 38 -4.85 -9.69 7.34
CA LYS A 38 -4.16 -10.54 8.31
C LYS A 38 -3.07 -9.70 8.98
N LYS A 39 -2.86 -9.92 10.26
CA LYS A 39 -1.90 -9.13 11.03
C LYS A 39 -0.51 -9.11 10.40
N GLY A 40 -0.04 -10.22 9.86
CA GLY A 40 1.26 -10.27 9.22
C GLY A 40 1.34 -9.40 7.97
N LEU A 41 0.29 -9.41 7.15
CA LEU A 41 0.24 -8.59 5.95
C LEU A 41 0.15 -7.11 6.30
N GLU A 42 -0.71 -6.76 7.26
CA GLU A 42 -0.85 -5.39 7.72
C GLU A 42 0.49 -4.86 8.26
N ALA A 43 1.15 -5.63 9.08
CA ALA A 43 2.45 -5.25 9.64
C ALA A 43 3.50 -5.04 8.55
N ALA A 44 3.52 -5.91 7.53
CA ALA A 44 4.45 -5.78 6.43
C ALA A 44 4.19 -4.52 5.61
N LEU A 45 2.92 -4.20 5.34
CA LEU A 45 2.57 -3.00 4.61
C LEU A 45 2.90 -1.73 5.39
N LEU A 46 2.64 -1.73 6.68
CA LEU A 46 2.97 -0.59 7.54
C LEU A 46 4.48 -0.38 7.62
N LYS A 47 5.23 -1.47 7.72
CA LYS A 47 6.68 -1.41 7.74
C LYS A 47 7.22 -0.83 6.44
N HIS A 48 6.71 -1.29 5.31
CA HIS A 48 7.12 -0.78 4.00
C HIS A 48 6.83 0.71 3.87
N LEU A 49 5.66 1.13 4.35
CA LEU A 49 5.27 2.54 4.33
C LEU A 49 6.23 3.39 5.16
N ARG A 50 6.60 2.91 6.36
CA ARG A 50 7.56 3.62 7.22
C ARG A 50 8.92 3.73 6.58
N GLU A 51 9.38 2.66 5.94
CA GLU A 51 10.67 2.66 5.25
C GLU A 51 10.69 3.67 4.10
N SER A 52 9.57 3.81 3.40
CA SER A 52 9.49 4.75 2.28
C SER A 52 9.42 6.21 2.73
N GLN A 53 9.03 6.45 3.97
CA GLN A 53 9.00 7.80 4.54
C GLN A 53 10.37 8.26 5.02
N GLY A 54 11.20 7.30 5.36
CA GLY A 54 12.50 7.56 5.94
C GLY A 54 13.55 7.93 4.97
#